data_2725dcd9ba7082b06f5aab5fb3a59590
#
_entry.id   2725dcd9ba7082b06f5aab5fb3a59590
#
_cell.length_a   1.000
_cell.length_b   1.000
_cell.length_c   1.000
_cell.angle_alpha   90.00
_cell.angle_beta   90.00
_cell.angle_gamma   90.00
#
_symmetry.space_group_name_H-M   'P 1'
#
loop_
_entity.id
_entity.type
_entity.pdbx_description
1 polymer ?
#
loop_
_entity_poly.entity_id
_entity_poly.type
_entity_poly.pdbx_seq_one_letter_code
_entity_poly.pdbx_strand_id
1 'polypeptide(L)'
;MKKSWGAVAIAACLIAGLAASGAMAQEKPQNPPKDKKAPKMKAEQVESPAQGVMPQGNENNVIDYRIAEMLAAWQLGDTNLLHSVYADDVSVVSGSFEAPIVGWPNFLATYQRLRARVSSVQKDRYNTYTVVRGTLAWSSFQWEFNGQVDGNAARWRGQTTLVFEKRAGKWMIVHDHTSVVADMSPPPAAKP
;
A
#
# COMPACT_ATOMS: atom_id res chain seq x y z
N MET A 1 17.21 39.51 3.30
CA MET A 1 16.62 38.49 4.20
C MET A 1 16.27 37.27 3.36
N LYS A 2 17.11 36.23 3.40
CA LYS A 2 16.92 34.98 2.65
C LYS A 2 16.03 34.07 3.48
N LYS A 3 14.79 33.80 3.03
CA LYS A 3 13.92 32.79 3.62
C LYS A 3 14.44 31.42 3.19
N SER A 4 15.00 30.68 4.13
CA SER A 4 15.34 29.26 3.98
C SER A 4 14.04 28.46 3.86
N TRP A 5 13.84 27.84 2.72
CA TRP A 5 12.81 26.84 2.53
C TRP A 5 13.35 25.54 3.15
N GLY A 6 12.92 25.26 4.36
CA GLY A 6 13.13 23.96 4.97
C GLY A 6 12.30 22.91 4.21
N ALA A 7 12.98 21.97 3.63
CA ALA A 7 12.42 20.89 2.84
C ALA A 7 11.48 20.02 3.68
N VAL A 8 10.19 20.06 3.36
CA VAL A 8 9.20 19.07 3.79
C VAL A 8 9.20 17.95 2.74
N ALA A 9 10.19 17.06 2.85
CA ALA A 9 10.39 15.98 1.88
C ALA A 9 9.88 14.61 2.34
N ILE A 10 8.94 14.55 3.27
CA ILE A 10 8.43 13.27 3.81
C ILE A 10 7.19 12.75 3.05
N ALA A 11 6.67 13.54 2.14
CA ALA A 11 5.56 13.09 1.28
C ALA A 11 6.01 12.42 -0.01
N ALA A 12 7.31 12.26 -0.22
CA ALA A 12 7.92 11.89 -1.48
C ALA A 12 7.87 10.39 -1.82
N CYS A 13 7.23 9.56 -1.02
CA CYS A 13 6.84 8.25 -1.54
C CYS A 13 5.86 8.35 -2.71
N LEU A 14 5.54 9.54 -3.11
CA LEU A 14 4.44 9.79 -4.01
C LEU A 14 4.72 10.77 -5.15
N ILE A 15 5.90 11.39 -5.23
CA ILE A 15 6.19 12.29 -6.37
C ILE A 15 7.69 12.33 -6.61
N ALA A 16 8.22 11.49 -7.47
CA ALA A 16 9.41 11.77 -8.27
C ALA A 16 9.50 10.76 -9.42
N GLY A 17 8.75 11.00 -10.46
CA GLY A 17 9.00 10.45 -11.79
C GLY A 17 9.59 11.55 -12.64
N LEU A 18 10.92 11.67 -12.72
CA LEU A 18 11.57 12.47 -13.74
C LEU A 18 11.46 11.73 -15.08
N ALA A 19 10.88 12.41 -16.05
CA ALA A 19 10.81 11.98 -17.44
C ALA A 19 12.21 11.73 -18.02
N ALA A 20 12.48 10.49 -18.41
CA ALA A 20 13.51 10.16 -19.39
C ALA A 20 12.81 9.77 -20.69
N SER A 21 12.86 10.65 -21.68
CA SER A 21 12.41 10.41 -23.05
C SER A 21 13.29 9.36 -23.72
N GLY A 22 12.73 8.18 -23.95
CA GLY A 22 13.32 7.15 -24.81
C GLY A 22 12.28 6.74 -25.84
N ALA A 23 12.45 7.19 -27.09
CA ALA A 23 11.65 6.75 -28.22
C ALA A 23 11.89 5.27 -28.51
N MET A 24 10.82 4.46 -28.51
CA MET A 24 10.83 3.11 -29.07
C MET A 24 9.60 2.90 -29.96
N ALA A 25 9.87 2.21 -31.04
CA ALA A 25 9.07 2.04 -32.24
C ALA A 25 7.65 1.50 -32.01
N GLN A 26 6.71 2.00 -32.82
CA GLN A 26 5.35 1.50 -32.96
C GLN A 26 5.35 0.13 -33.65
N GLU A 27 4.83 -0.86 -32.97
CA GLU A 27 4.43 -2.14 -33.57
C GLU A 27 2.93 -2.15 -33.79
N LYS A 28 2.51 -2.58 -34.99
CA LYS A 28 1.11 -2.58 -35.47
C LYS A 28 0.23 -3.54 -34.66
N PRO A 29 -1.05 -3.21 -34.43
CA PRO A 29 -1.96 -4.10 -33.73
C PRO A 29 -2.40 -5.27 -34.64
N GLN A 30 -2.23 -6.49 -34.14
CA GLN A 30 -2.85 -7.70 -34.67
C GLN A 30 -4.26 -7.85 -34.09
N ASN A 31 -5.21 -8.21 -34.99
CA ASN A 31 -6.61 -8.46 -34.66
C ASN A 31 -6.77 -9.64 -33.69
N PRO A 32 -7.72 -9.56 -32.74
CA PRO A 32 -8.03 -10.70 -31.86
C PRO A 32 -8.90 -11.75 -32.58
N PRO A 33 -8.73 -13.04 -32.25
CA PRO A 33 -9.58 -14.11 -32.74
C PRO A 33 -10.96 -14.10 -32.05
N LYS A 34 -11.99 -14.46 -32.86
CA LYS A 34 -13.41 -14.51 -32.48
C LYS A 34 -13.73 -15.63 -31.49
N ASP A 35 -14.57 -15.29 -30.54
CA ASP A 35 -15.58 -16.08 -29.83
C ASP A 35 -15.31 -17.50 -29.37
N LYS A 36 -15.10 -17.65 -28.05
CA LYS A 36 -15.64 -18.80 -27.28
C LYS A 36 -16.42 -18.30 -26.08
N LYS A 37 -17.71 -18.67 -26.01
CA LYS A 37 -18.66 -18.39 -24.94
C LYS A 37 -18.06 -18.68 -23.57
N ALA A 38 -18.00 -17.67 -22.71
CA ALA A 38 -17.64 -17.80 -21.30
C ALA A 38 -18.78 -18.52 -20.54
N PRO A 39 -18.45 -19.46 -19.63
CA PRO A 39 -19.45 -20.02 -18.72
C PRO A 39 -19.90 -18.97 -17.71
N LYS A 40 -21.22 -18.89 -17.51
CA LYS A 40 -21.83 -18.05 -16.47
C LYS A 40 -21.41 -18.57 -15.09
N MET A 41 -20.48 -17.90 -14.46
CA MET A 41 -20.21 -18.08 -13.03
C MET A 41 -21.34 -17.42 -12.24
N LYS A 42 -22.04 -18.23 -11.39
CA LYS A 42 -22.93 -17.72 -10.36
C LYS A 42 -22.12 -16.82 -9.44
N ALA A 43 -22.59 -15.59 -9.22
CA ALA A 43 -22.06 -14.72 -8.19
C ALA A 43 -22.31 -15.39 -6.82
N GLU A 44 -21.27 -15.94 -6.23
CA GLU A 44 -21.25 -16.35 -4.83
C GLU A 44 -21.14 -15.08 -4.00
N GLN A 45 -22.13 -14.81 -3.18
CA GLN A 45 -22.13 -13.68 -2.25
C GLN A 45 -21.00 -13.93 -1.25
N VAL A 46 -19.92 -13.14 -1.37
CA VAL A 46 -18.87 -13.08 -0.35
C VAL A 46 -19.46 -12.29 0.82
N GLU A 47 -19.91 -13.01 1.85
CA GLU A 47 -20.24 -12.40 3.13
C GLU A 47 -18.99 -11.70 3.69
N SER A 48 -19.13 -10.41 3.97
CA SER A 48 -18.08 -9.66 4.69
C SER A 48 -17.80 -10.34 6.03
N PRO A 49 -16.55 -10.65 6.36
CA PRO A 49 -16.24 -11.27 7.64
C PRO A 49 -16.60 -10.32 8.78
N ALA A 50 -17.42 -10.82 9.71
CA ALA A 50 -17.75 -10.12 10.93
C ALA A 50 -16.48 -9.75 11.71
N GLN A 51 -16.41 -8.51 12.16
CA GLN A 51 -15.30 -8.00 12.96
C GLN A 51 -15.04 -8.89 14.18
N GLY A 52 -13.82 -9.38 14.33
CA GLY A 52 -13.32 -9.95 15.59
C GLY A 52 -12.98 -11.43 15.62
N VAL A 53 -13.23 -12.21 14.58
CA VAL A 53 -12.83 -13.63 14.56
C VAL A 53 -11.57 -13.81 13.71
N MET A 54 -10.44 -14.04 14.39
CA MET A 54 -9.19 -14.43 13.69
C MET A 54 -9.41 -15.78 12.99
N PRO A 55 -9.06 -15.92 11.71
CA PRO A 55 -9.17 -17.19 11.01
C PRO A 55 -8.37 -18.26 11.75
N GLN A 56 -9.05 -19.31 12.22
CA GLN A 56 -8.39 -20.50 12.75
C GLN A 56 -7.99 -21.36 11.55
N GLY A 57 -6.69 -21.47 11.26
CA GLY A 57 -6.23 -22.26 10.12
C GLY A 57 -4.75 -22.05 9.80
N ASN A 58 -4.39 -22.29 8.56
CA ASN A 58 -3.06 -22.10 8.04
C ASN A 58 -2.52 -20.69 8.38
N GLU A 59 -1.30 -20.61 8.92
CA GLU A 59 -0.63 -19.35 9.30
C GLU A 59 -0.58 -18.33 8.15
N ASN A 60 -0.55 -18.78 6.90
CA ASN A 60 -0.65 -17.89 5.73
C ASN A 60 -1.98 -17.11 5.72
N ASN A 61 -3.10 -17.73 6.09
CA ASN A 61 -4.40 -17.05 6.17
C ASN A 61 -4.42 -16.00 7.28
N VAL A 62 -3.74 -16.29 8.40
CA VAL A 62 -3.60 -15.32 9.50
C VAL A 62 -2.79 -14.11 9.04
N ILE A 63 -1.67 -14.32 8.35
CA ILE A 63 -0.87 -13.22 7.77
C ILE A 63 -1.70 -12.43 6.75
N ASP A 64 -2.43 -13.11 5.88
CA ASP A 64 -3.28 -12.46 4.87
C ASP A 64 -4.35 -11.57 5.52
N TYR A 65 -4.97 -12.06 6.60
CA TYR A 65 -5.91 -11.29 7.40
C TYR A 65 -5.26 -10.06 8.05
N ARG A 66 -4.04 -10.19 8.62
CA ARG A 66 -3.28 -9.05 9.18
C ARG A 66 -2.97 -7.98 8.13
N ILE A 67 -2.67 -8.39 6.90
CA ILE A 67 -2.48 -7.45 5.79
C ILE A 67 -3.80 -6.74 5.45
N ALA A 68 -4.92 -7.47 5.45
CA ALA A 68 -6.23 -6.87 5.19
C ALA A 68 -6.62 -5.84 6.27
N GLU A 69 -6.35 -6.13 7.56
CA GLU A 69 -6.56 -5.19 8.67
C GLU A 69 -5.69 -3.92 8.48
N MET A 70 -4.43 -4.08 8.10
CA MET A 70 -3.53 -2.96 7.84
C MET A 70 -4.07 -2.08 6.69
N LEU A 71 -4.50 -2.68 5.58
CA LEU A 71 -5.06 -1.94 4.45
C LEU A 71 -6.38 -1.24 4.82
N ALA A 72 -7.24 -1.90 5.58
CA ALA A 72 -8.48 -1.30 6.09
C ALA A 72 -8.19 -0.09 6.99
N ALA A 73 -7.21 -0.22 7.92
CA ALA A 73 -6.79 0.87 8.78
C ALA A 73 -6.29 2.08 7.96
N TRP A 74 -5.53 1.84 6.90
CA TRP A 74 -5.08 2.87 5.97
C TRP A 74 -6.24 3.57 5.26
N GLN A 75 -7.21 2.83 4.75
CA GLN A 75 -8.38 3.39 4.05
C GLN A 75 -9.28 4.18 4.99
N LEU A 76 -9.54 3.66 6.18
CA LEU A 76 -10.41 4.30 7.18
C LEU A 76 -9.74 5.46 7.92
N GLY A 77 -8.41 5.48 7.99
CA GLY A 77 -7.67 6.41 8.84
C GLY A 77 -7.70 6.00 10.32
N ASP A 78 -7.96 4.71 10.61
CA ASP A 78 -8.06 4.19 11.96
C ASP A 78 -6.67 3.87 12.54
N THR A 79 -6.17 4.77 13.38
CA THR A 79 -4.85 4.64 14.01
C THR A 79 -4.79 3.55 15.07
N ASN A 80 -5.93 3.21 15.71
CA ASN A 80 -5.99 2.14 16.71
C ASN A 80 -5.91 0.77 16.01
N LEU A 81 -6.67 0.60 14.94
CA LEU A 81 -6.60 -0.60 14.12
C LEU A 81 -5.19 -0.73 13.51
N LEU A 82 -4.59 0.37 13.03
CA LEU A 82 -3.23 0.38 12.51
C LEU A 82 -2.21 -0.07 13.57
N HIS A 83 -2.28 0.46 14.80
CA HIS A 83 -1.42 0.04 15.91
C HIS A 83 -1.66 -1.41 16.33
N SER A 84 -2.86 -1.94 16.10
CA SER A 84 -3.15 -3.34 16.42
C SER A 84 -2.36 -4.33 15.56
N VAL A 85 -1.82 -3.90 14.42
CA VAL A 85 -1.08 -4.75 13.46
C VAL A 85 0.41 -4.44 13.40
N TYR A 86 0.85 -3.21 13.75
CA TYR A 86 2.26 -2.83 13.80
C TYR A 86 2.84 -2.98 15.18
N ALA A 87 4.10 -3.41 15.28
CA ALA A 87 4.82 -3.51 16.53
C ALA A 87 5.33 -2.12 16.99
N ASP A 88 5.54 -1.96 18.31
CA ASP A 88 6.05 -0.70 18.88
C ASP A 88 7.46 -0.35 18.37
N ASP A 89 8.28 -1.35 18.06
CA ASP A 89 9.64 -1.23 17.54
C ASP A 89 9.73 -1.34 16.00
N VAL A 90 8.63 -1.18 15.30
CA VAL A 90 8.57 -1.29 13.83
C VAL A 90 9.60 -0.39 13.15
N SER A 91 10.18 -0.88 12.04
CA SER A 91 10.95 -0.07 11.10
C SER A 91 10.21 0.09 9.79
N VAL A 92 10.13 1.32 9.26
CA VAL A 92 9.43 1.61 8.01
C VAL A 92 10.35 2.29 7.02
N VAL A 93 10.41 1.75 5.81
CA VAL A 93 11.17 2.31 4.67
C VAL A 93 10.19 2.68 3.57
N SER A 94 10.28 3.90 3.10
CA SER A 94 9.29 4.48 2.21
C SER A 94 9.73 4.55 0.73
N GLY A 95 10.79 3.90 0.34
CA GLY A 95 11.30 3.94 -1.04
C GLY A 95 11.91 5.28 -1.48
N SER A 96 11.97 6.27 -0.60
CA SER A 96 12.75 7.50 -0.76
C SER A 96 14.18 7.32 -0.22
N PHE A 97 15.10 8.21 -0.62
CA PHE A 97 16.46 8.19 -0.08
C PHE A 97 16.50 8.87 1.30
N GLU A 98 15.73 8.33 2.24
CA GLU A 98 15.63 8.79 3.62
C GLU A 98 15.96 7.66 4.58
N ALA A 99 16.38 8.03 5.79
CA ALA A 99 16.62 7.05 6.84
C ALA A 99 15.32 6.31 7.20
N PRO A 100 15.40 5.02 7.59
CA PRO A 100 14.23 4.30 8.08
C PRO A 100 13.57 5.02 9.26
N ILE A 101 12.25 5.05 9.26
CA ILE A 101 11.46 5.49 10.41
C ILE A 101 11.44 4.33 11.40
N VAL A 102 11.90 4.57 12.64
CA VAL A 102 11.96 3.53 13.68
C VAL A 102 11.04 3.86 14.83
N GLY A 103 10.25 2.88 15.23
CA GLY A 103 9.31 2.93 16.33
C GLY A 103 7.93 3.49 15.97
N TRP A 104 6.92 2.94 16.61
CA TRP A 104 5.51 3.29 16.39
C TRP A 104 5.22 4.81 16.52
N PRO A 105 5.72 5.54 17.54
CA PRO A 105 5.41 6.96 17.67
C PRO A 105 5.87 7.79 16.46
N ASN A 106 7.05 7.48 15.91
CA ASN A 106 7.59 8.17 14.73
C ASN A 106 6.82 7.81 13.47
N PHE A 107 6.47 6.52 13.33
CA PHE A 107 5.64 6.06 12.22
C PHE A 107 4.24 6.71 12.28
N LEU A 108 3.57 6.71 13.45
CA LEU A 108 2.26 7.33 13.64
C LEU A 108 2.28 8.81 13.25
N ALA A 109 3.29 9.57 13.72
CA ALA A 109 3.41 10.99 13.38
C ALA A 109 3.55 11.22 11.86
N THR A 110 4.30 10.35 11.17
CA THR A 110 4.47 10.40 9.71
C THR A 110 3.19 10.01 9.00
N TYR A 111 2.53 8.94 9.45
CA TYR A 111 1.24 8.51 8.93
C TYR A 111 0.18 9.61 9.03
N GLN A 112 0.04 10.24 10.20
CA GLN A 112 -0.94 11.30 10.42
C GLN A 112 -0.71 12.51 9.50
N ARG A 113 0.55 12.91 9.29
CA ARG A 113 0.89 13.99 8.33
C ARG A 113 0.48 13.63 6.90
N LEU A 114 0.73 12.40 6.48
CA LEU A 114 0.32 11.95 5.15
C LEU A 114 -1.21 11.85 5.07
N ARG A 115 -1.85 11.26 6.06
CA ARG A 115 -3.30 11.05 6.09
C ARG A 115 -4.10 12.35 6.06
N ALA A 116 -3.57 13.43 6.65
CA ALA A 116 -4.19 14.76 6.60
C ALA A 116 -4.24 15.35 5.16
N ARG A 117 -3.43 14.86 4.25
CA ARG A 117 -3.34 15.34 2.86
C ARG A 117 -4.14 14.48 1.88
N VAL A 118 -4.60 13.31 2.29
CA VAL A 118 -5.29 12.37 1.40
C VAL A 118 -6.76 12.23 1.77
N SER A 119 -7.61 12.09 0.75
CA SER A 119 -9.04 11.82 0.87
C SER A 119 -9.50 10.81 -0.17
N SER A 120 -10.70 10.26 0.02
CA SER A 120 -11.29 9.24 -0.90
C SER A 120 -10.33 8.06 -1.14
N VAL A 121 -9.69 7.58 -0.08
CA VAL A 121 -8.63 6.57 -0.16
C VAL A 121 -9.23 5.21 -0.50
N GLN A 122 -8.78 4.65 -1.62
CA GLN A 122 -8.95 3.25 -1.98
C GLN A 122 -7.57 2.66 -2.24
N LYS A 123 -7.26 1.53 -1.62
CA LYS A 123 -6.00 0.82 -1.82
C LYS A 123 -6.28 -0.66 -2.01
N ASP A 124 -6.10 -1.13 -3.22
CA ASP A 124 -6.33 -2.52 -3.62
C ASP A 124 -5.00 -3.28 -3.66
N ARG A 125 -5.03 -4.56 -3.29
CA ARG A 125 -3.87 -5.45 -3.21
C ARG A 125 -3.96 -6.55 -4.26
N TYR A 126 -2.80 -6.88 -4.86
CA TYR A 126 -2.68 -7.90 -5.91
C TYR A 126 -1.43 -8.76 -5.69
N ASN A 127 -1.44 -9.96 -6.23
CA ASN A 127 -0.28 -10.84 -6.36
C ASN A 127 0.49 -11.04 -5.06
N THR A 128 -0.22 -11.37 -3.98
CA THR A 128 0.40 -11.58 -2.67
C THR A 128 1.16 -12.90 -2.64
N TYR A 129 2.41 -12.84 -2.19
CA TYR A 129 3.26 -13.98 -1.91
C TYR A 129 3.69 -13.95 -0.45
N THR A 130 3.34 -14.98 0.31
CA THR A 130 3.62 -15.07 1.76
C THR A 130 4.42 -16.32 2.07
N VAL A 131 5.42 -16.17 2.92
CA VAL A 131 6.22 -17.28 3.47
C VAL A 131 6.23 -17.19 4.99
N VAL A 132 5.93 -18.31 5.66
CA VAL A 132 5.99 -18.44 7.11
C VAL A 132 7.13 -19.38 7.52
N ARG A 133 7.93 -18.99 8.52
CA ARG A 133 9.05 -19.76 9.07
C ARG A 133 9.06 -19.63 10.59
N GLY A 134 8.40 -20.57 11.27
CA GLY A 134 8.28 -20.56 12.73
C GLY A 134 7.57 -19.30 13.23
N THR A 135 8.29 -18.44 13.94
CA THR A 135 7.79 -17.17 14.49
C THR A 135 8.05 -15.96 13.60
N LEU A 136 8.64 -16.17 12.42
CA LEU A 136 8.87 -15.13 11.42
C LEU A 136 8.07 -15.42 10.15
N ALA A 137 7.59 -14.36 9.51
CA ALA A 137 7.00 -14.44 8.19
C ALA A 137 7.34 -13.18 7.39
N TRP A 138 7.26 -13.31 6.07
CA TRP A 138 7.26 -12.14 5.21
C TRP A 138 6.22 -12.28 4.11
N SER A 139 5.70 -11.14 3.67
CA SER A 139 4.74 -11.08 2.58
C SER A 139 5.09 -9.94 1.64
N SER A 140 5.11 -10.22 0.34
CA SER A 140 5.29 -9.21 -0.69
C SER A 140 4.05 -9.16 -1.58
N PHE A 141 3.62 -7.96 -1.94
CA PHE A 141 2.45 -7.76 -2.80
C PHE A 141 2.54 -6.46 -3.60
N GLN A 142 1.78 -6.41 -4.67
CA GLN A 142 1.55 -5.20 -5.45
C GLN A 142 0.28 -4.51 -4.95
N TRP A 143 0.21 -3.19 -5.14
CA TRP A 143 -0.97 -2.42 -4.78
C TRP A 143 -1.25 -1.30 -5.78
N GLU A 144 -2.51 -0.92 -5.88
CA GLU A 144 -2.96 0.32 -6.50
C GLU A 144 -3.59 1.23 -5.44
N PHE A 145 -3.27 2.51 -5.52
CA PHE A 145 -3.91 3.58 -4.77
C PHE A 145 -4.72 4.43 -5.74
N ASN A 146 -5.97 4.71 -5.39
CA ASN A 146 -6.81 5.70 -6.00
C ASN A 146 -7.34 6.63 -4.90
N GLY A 147 -7.34 7.94 -5.15
CA GLY A 147 -7.80 8.91 -4.17
C GLY A 147 -7.50 10.34 -4.58
N GLN A 148 -7.42 11.20 -3.59
CA GLN A 148 -7.02 12.59 -3.78
C GLN A 148 -5.85 12.90 -2.85
N VAL A 149 -4.91 13.72 -3.31
CA VAL A 149 -3.80 14.27 -2.53
C VAL A 149 -3.82 15.77 -2.69
N ASP A 150 -3.91 16.49 -1.58
CA ASP A 150 -4.06 17.95 -1.57
C ASP A 150 -5.18 18.43 -2.51
N GLY A 151 -6.28 17.66 -2.57
CA GLY A 151 -7.45 17.94 -3.42
C GLY A 151 -7.31 17.56 -4.89
N ASN A 152 -6.14 17.06 -5.34
CA ASN A 152 -5.92 16.62 -6.71
C ASN A 152 -6.09 15.11 -6.82
N ALA A 153 -6.71 14.64 -7.91
CA ALA A 153 -6.82 13.21 -8.18
C ALA A 153 -5.41 12.57 -8.28
N ALA A 154 -5.25 11.45 -7.60
CA ALA A 154 -4.00 10.72 -7.57
C ALA A 154 -4.26 9.23 -7.78
N ARG A 155 -3.44 8.60 -8.63
CA ARG A 155 -3.46 7.17 -8.88
C ARG A 155 -2.06 6.64 -8.98
N TRP A 156 -1.70 5.71 -8.09
CA TRP A 156 -0.36 5.15 -8.02
C TRP A 156 -0.38 3.64 -7.98
N ARG A 157 0.70 3.05 -8.46
CA ARG A 157 1.02 1.64 -8.30
C ARG A 157 2.30 1.50 -7.52
N GLY A 158 2.35 0.49 -6.68
CA GLY A 158 3.54 0.22 -5.92
C GLY A 158 3.68 -1.22 -5.48
N GLN A 159 4.71 -1.44 -4.69
CA GLN A 159 5.03 -2.72 -4.08
C GLN A 159 5.28 -2.53 -2.59
N THR A 160 4.88 -3.53 -1.82
CA THR A 160 5.15 -3.57 -0.38
C THR A 160 5.73 -4.93 -0.02
N THR A 161 6.74 -4.93 0.85
CA THR A 161 7.20 -6.11 1.58
C THR A 161 7.04 -5.86 3.05
N LEU A 162 6.31 -6.75 3.74
CA LEU A 162 6.11 -6.74 5.18
C LEU A 162 6.87 -7.92 5.80
N VAL A 163 7.54 -7.66 6.92
CA VAL A 163 8.08 -8.72 7.79
C VAL A 163 7.26 -8.75 9.06
N PHE A 164 6.85 -9.96 9.43
CA PHE A 164 6.06 -10.23 10.63
C PHE A 164 6.86 -11.05 11.61
N GLU A 165 6.65 -10.77 12.90
CA GLU A 165 7.10 -11.59 14.00
C GLU A 165 5.91 -12.00 14.86
N LYS A 166 5.88 -13.28 15.28
CA LYS A 166 4.85 -13.78 16.18
C LYS A 166 5.22 -13.52 17.62
N ARG A 167 4.58 -12.54 18.25
CA ARG A 167 4.82 -12.11 19.63
C ARG A 167 3.61 -12.43 20.50
N ALA A 168 3.80 -13.19 21.57
CA ALA A 168 2.69 -13.64 22.44
C ALA A 168 1.50 -14.23 21.67
N GLY A 169 1.80 -15.04 20.64
CA GLY A 169 0.80 -15.69 19.81
C GLY A 169 0.17 -14.84 18.71
N LYS A 170 0.49 -13.54 18.62
CA LYS A 170 -0.05 -12.60 17.66
C LYS A 170 1.01 -12.20 16.63
N TRP A 171 0.66 -12.21 15.35
CA TRP A 171 1.53 -11.71 14.29
C TRP A 171 1.51 -10.18 14.25
N MET A 172 2.69 -9.56 14.37
CA MET A 172 2.90 -8.12 14.34
C MET A 172 3.84 -7.75 13.19
N ILE A 173 3.55 -6.68 12.48
CA ILE A 173 4.45 -6.12 11.46
C ILE A 173 5.62 -5.46 12.18
N VAL A 174 6.83 -5.97 11.97
CA VAL A 174 8.08 -5.43 12.53
C VAL A 174 8.89 -4.65 11.49
N HIS A 175 8.61 -4.87 10.21
CA HIS A 175 9.21 -4.10 9.13
C HIS A 175 8.21 -3.91 7.97
N ASP A 176 8.19 -2.70 7.42
CA ASP A 176 7.41 -2.34 6.23
C ASP A 176 8.34 -1.62 5.25
N HIS A 177 8.46 -2.17 4.06
CA HIS A 177 9.09 -1.48 2.93
C HIS A 177 8.07 -1.30 1.83
N THR A 178 7.66 -0.06 1.62
CA THR A 178 6.70 0.32 0.59
C THR A 178 7.33 1.30 -0.39
N SER A 179 7.18 1.05 -1.69
CA SER A 179 7.65 1.93 -2.75
C SER A 179 6.58 2.14 -3.82
N VAL A 180 6.53 3.36 -4.37
CA VAL A 180 5.77 3.67 -5.58
C VAL A 180 6.60 3.28 -6.79
N VAL A 181 6.01 2.53 -7.70
CA VAL A 181 6.66 2.08 -8.95
C VAL A 181 6.19 2.92 -10.13
N ALA A 182 4.94 3.38 -10.13
CA ALA A 182 4.38 4.19 -11.20
C ALA A 182 3.38 5.22 -10.65
N ASP A 183 3.50 6.45 -11.11
CA ASP A 183 2.48 7.48 -10.98
C ASP A 183 1.61 7.48 -12.24
N MET A 184 0.33 7.21 -12.05
CA MET A 184 -0.69 7.14 -13.11
C MET A 184 -1.74 8.24 -12.92
N SER A 185 -1.43 9.25 -12.12
CA SER A 185 -2.31 10.37 -11.86
C SER A 185 -2.61 11.14 -13.15
N PRO A 186 -3.83 11.67 -13.33
CA PRO A 186 -4.12 12.55 -14.44
C PRO A 186 -3.26 13.83 -14.34
N PRO A 187 -2.92 14.46 -15.47
CA PRO A 187 -2.22 15.73 -15.44
C PRO A 187 -3.03 16.76 -14.65
N PRO A 188 -2.35 17.68 -13.93
CA PRO A 188 -3.04 18.75 -13.22
C PRO A 188 -3.95 19.53 -14.18
N ALA A 189 -5.17 19.88 -13.72
CA ALA A 189 -6.04 20.73 -14.49
C ALA A 189 -5.31 22.05 -14.82
N ALA A 190 -5.36 22.47 -16.09
CA ALA A 190 -4.80 23.76 -16.51
C ALA A 190 -5.47 24.86 -15.65
N LYS A 191 -4.65 25.69 -14.99
CA LYS A 191 -5.20 26.87 -14.30
C LYS A 191 -5.83 27.77 -15.34
N PRO A 192 -7.05 28.28 -15.08
CA PRO A 192 -7.71 29.25 -15.96
C PRO A 192 -6.92 30.56 -16.09
#